data_06ac2c7f69d2bf1ece7ab13c0580c986
#
_entry.id   06ac2c7f69d2bf1ece7ab13c0580c986
#
_cell.length_a   1.000
_cell.length_b   1.000
_cell.length_c   1.000
_cell.angle_alpha   90.00
_cell.angle_beta   90.00
_cell.angle_gamma   90.00
#
_symmetry.space_group_name_H-M   'P 1'
#
loop_
_entity.id
_entity.type
_entity.pdbx_description
1 polymer ?
#
loop_
_entity_poly.entity_id
_entity_poly.type
_entity_poly.pdbx_seq_one_letter_code
_entity_poly.pdbx_strand_id
1 'polypeptide(L)'
;MHFKWNYQPPTSEQHTAAKELGEKIGMSPILANLLIQRGIKTESAAKRFFRPMLNELIDPFLMNDMDVAVDRLNDAMGRKERIMVYGDYDVDGCTAVALVYKFLQQFYSNIEYYIPDRYEEGYGISKKALDYAAEKGIKLIIVLDCGIKAIEEIAYAKSLGIDFIICDHHVPDDELPDAVAILNPKRVDSTYPFKHLCGCGVGFKLMQAFAKNNGIPFSRLIPLLDFCAVSIAADIVPIMGENRILAYHGLKQLNQSPSVGLKAIIDICGLTGREITMSDIVFKIGPRINASGRMQNGTEAVDLLVEKDLQKALAEANHINEYNEQRKDVDKQMTEEANQIVEKLESQKHHASIVLYDENWKKGVIGIVASRLTELYYRPTVVLTKFNGLATGSARSVAGYDVYDAIKSCRDLLENFGGHTYAVGLSLKIENIPEFRSRFQKYVMEHIQPEQTEATLDIDAVIDFKDITKRLHNDLKKFAPHGPDNPKPLFCTRNVYDYGTSKVVGRQQEHIKLELVDSKSSNVLNGIAFGQSGSARYIKSKRSFDIVYTIEDNIYKRTEVQLQIEDIQPSEE
;
A
#
# COMPACT_ATOMS: atom_id res chain seq x y z
N MET A 1 -11.71 17.48 -10.41
CA MET A 1 -10.73 16.88 -11.35
C MET A 1 -11.56 16.29 -12.47
N HIS A 2 -11.20 16.48 -13.73
CA HIS A 2 -11.82 15.78 -14.85
C HIS A 2 -10.97 14.54 -15.14
N PHE A 3 -11.60 13.38 -15.24
CA PHE A 3 -10.92 12.15 -15.61
C PHE A 3 -11.09 11.89 -17.10
N LYS A 4 -10.03 11.39 -17.74
CA LYS A 4 -10.13 10.76 -19.03
C LYS A 4 -10.60 9.32 -18.84
N TRP A 5 -11.71 8.95 -19.48
CA TRP A 5 -12.20 7.58 -19.42
C TRP A 5 -11.51 6.74 -20.49
N ASN A 6 -10.89 5.67 -20.06
CA ASN A 6 -10.27 4.70 -20.94
C ASN A 6 -11.06 3.39 -20.92
N TYR A 7 -11.69 3.08 -22.01
CA TYR A 7 -12.41 1.82 -22.18
C TYR A 7 -11.96 1.13 -23.46
N GLN A 8 -11.46 -0.07 -23.32
CA GLN A 8 -11.14 -0.93 -24.44
C GLN A 8 -12.15 -2.09 -24.49
N PRO A 9 -13.08 -2.10 -25.45
CA PRO A 9 -14.03 -3.19 -25.58
C PRO A 9 -13.29 -4.50 -25.83
N PRO A 10 -13.75 -5.63 -25.25
CA PRO A 10 -13.14 -6.93 -25.48
C PRO A 10 -13.19 -7.29 -26.96
N THR A 11 -12.09 -7.84 -27.48
CA THR A 11 -12.07 -8.39 -28.84
C THR A 11 -13.03 -9.57 -28.97
N SER A 12 -13.39 -9.93 -30.20
CA SER A 12 -14.25 -11.11 -30.44
C SER A 12 -13.68 -12.40 -29.82
N GLU A 13 -12.35 -12.52 -29.84
CA GLU A 13 -11.63 -13.65 -29.24
C GLU A 13 -11.73 -13.64 -27.70
N GLN A 14 -11.52 -12.49 -27.07
CA GLN A 14 -11.69 -12.30 -25.64
C GLN A 14 -13.14 -12.54 -25.20
N HIS A 15 -14.11 -12.10 -26.00
CA HIS A 15 -15.53 -12.33 -25.70
C HIS A 15 -15.88 -13.82 -25.74
N THR A 16 -15.37 -14.55 -26.73
CA THR A 16 -15.57 -16.00 -26.84
C THR A 16 -14.92 -16.72 -25.66
N ALA A 17 -13.68 -16.39 -25.32
CA ALA A 17 -12.97 -16.96 -24.19
C ALA A 17 -13.69 -16.67 -22.86
N ALA A 18 -14.22 -15.45 -22.67
CA ALA A 18 -15.00 -15.07 -21.50
C ALA A 18 -16.29 -15.88 -21.37
N LYS A 19 -16.99 -16.11 -22.47
CA LYS A 19 -18.20 -16.95 -22.49
C LYS A 19 -17.87 -18.39 -22.09
N GLU A 20 -16.86 -19.00 -22.71
CA GLU A 20 -16.44 -20.38 -22.41
C GLU A 20 -15.96 -20.53 -20.94
N LEU A 21 -15.17 -19.60 -20.45
CA LEU A 21 -14.73 -19.62 -19.06
C LEU A 21 -15.91 -19.44 -18.12
N GLY A 22 -16.81 -18.50 -18.41
CA GLY A 22 -18.01 -18.23 -17.61
C GLY A 22 -18.91 -19.47 -17.48
N GLU A 23 -19.13 -20.20 -18.57
CA GLU A 23 -19.88 -21.47 -18.57
C GLU A 23 -19.22 -22.52 -17.67
N LYS A 24 -17.88 -22.69 -17.75
CA LYS A 24 -17.12 -23.65 -16.93
C LYS A 24 -17.15 -23.34 -15.43
N ILE A 25 -17.11 -22.06 -15.06
CA ILE A 25 -17.08 -21.65 -13.65
C ILE A 25 -18.43 -21.22 -13.09
N GLY A 26 -19.48 -21.22 -13.92
CA GLY A 26 -20.84 -20.84 -13.53
C GLY A 26 -21.03 -19.35 -13.26
N MET A 27 -20.27 -18.47 -13.94
CA MET A 27 -20.34 -17.01 -13.82
C MET A 27 -20.80 -16.34 -15.11
N SER A 28 -21.25 -15.08 -15.01
CA SER A 28 -21.60 -14.28 -16.19
C SER A 28 -20.36 -14.02 -17.07
N PRO A 29 -20.54 -13.84 -18.40
CA PRO A 29 -19.44 -13.47 -19.29
C PRO A 29 -18.75 -12.16 -18.90
N ILE A 30 -19.49 -11.21 -18.29
CA ILE A 30 -18.93 -9.95 -17.75
C ILE A 30 -17.85 -10.26 -16.71
N LEU A 31 -18.18 -11.09 -15.71
CA LEU A 31 -17.23 -11.46 -14.65
C LEU A 31 -16.09 -12.34 -15.14
N ALA A 32 -16.37 -13.23 -16.09
CA ALA A 32 -15.32 -14.04 -16.72
C ALA A 32 -14.34 -13.17 -17.51
N ASN A 33 -14.80 -12.10 -18.16
CA ASN A 33 -13.93 -11.13 -18.83
C ASN A 33 -13.02 -10.41 -17.83
N LEU A 34 -13.53 -10.02 -16.65
CA LEU A 34 -12.71 -9.44 -15.59
C LEU A 34 -11.57 -10.37 -15.14
N LEU A 35 -11.81 -11.69 -15.09
CA LEU A 35 -10.76 -12.67 -14.81
C LEU A 35 -9.71 -12.71 -15.92
N ILE A 36 -10.15 -12.71 -17.17
CA ILE A 36 -9.24 -12.74 -18.34
C ILE A 36 -8.35 -11.50 -18.37
N GLN A 37 -8.91 -10.31 -18.08
CA GLN A 37 -8.15 -9.06 -17.97
C GLN A 37 -7.06 -9.15 -16.89
N ARG A 38 -7.29 -9.91 -15.81
CA ARG A 38 -6.32 -10.20 -14.74
C ARG A 38 -5.38 -11.38 -15.05
N GLY A 39 -5.35 -11.87 -16.29
CA GLY A 39 -4.52 -13.00 -16.71
C GLY A 39 -5.05 -14.39 -16.29
N ILE A 40 -6.25 -14.47 -15.72
CA ILE A 40 -6.86 -15.72 -15.24
C ILE A 40 -7.72 -16.30 -16.36
N LYS A 41 -7.13 -17.22 -17.16
CA LYS A 41 -7.73 -17.72 -18.41
C LYS A 41 -8.26 -19.14 -18.34
N THR A 42 -8.03 -19.86 -17.24
CA THR A 42 -8.42 -21.28 -17.10
C THR A 42 -9.32 -21.50 -15.89
N GLU A 43 -10.16 -22.54 -15.97
CA GLU A 43 -11.01 -22.96 -14.85
C GLU A 43 -10.19 -23.23 -13.56
N SER A 44 -9.05 -23.90 -13.69
CA SER A 44 -8.18 -24.21 -12.56
C SER A 44 -7.61 -22.94 -11.92
N ALA A 45 -7.16 -21.96 -12.73
CA ALA A 45 -6.67 -20.68 -12.24
C ALA A 45 -7.80 -19.87 -11.56
N ALA A 46 -9.01 -19.87 -12.13
CA ALA A 46 -10.16 -19.22 -11.53
C ALA A 46 -10.55 -19.85 -10.18
N LYS A 47 -10.52 -21.17 -10.07
CA LYS A 47 -10.75 -21.87 -8.80
C LYS A 47 -9.74 -21.46 -7.73
N ARG A 48 -8.45 -21.41 -8.05
CA ARG A 48 -7.40 -20.94 -7.13
C ARG A 48 -7.59 -19.46 -6.76
N PHE A 49 -7.95 -18.64 -7.72
CA PHE A 49 -8.20 -17.21 -7.46
C PHE A 49 -9.35 -17.00 -6.46
N PHE A 50 -10.47 -17.71 -6.61
CA PHE A 50 -11.63 -17.57 -5.73
C PHE A 50 -11.51 -18.33 -4.41
N ARG A 51 -10.67 -19.36 -4.34
CA ARG A 51 -10.43 -20.18 -3.14
C ARG A 51 -8.94 -20.41 -2.95
N PRO A 52 -8.19 -19.35 -2.59
CA PRO A 52 -6.76 -19.49 -2.31
C PRO A 52 -6.56 -20.47 -1.15
N MET A 53 -5.59 -21.38 -1.27
CA MET A 53 -5.33 -22.39 -0.25
C MET A 53 -3.91 -22.26 0.29
N LEU A 54 -3.73 -22.39 1.62
CA LEU A 54 -2.42 -22.27 2.27
C LEU A 54 -1.41 -23.33 1.84
N ASN A 55 -1.87 -24.50 1.39
CA ASN A 55 -0.99 -25.53 0.84
C ASN A 55 -0.51 -25.26 -0.60
N GLU A 56 -0.97 -24.18 -1.22
CA GLU A 56 -0.50 -23.69 -2.52
C GLU A 56 0.58 -22.61 -2.36
N LEU A 57 0.97 -22.26 -1.13
CA LEU A 57 2.15 -21.40 -0.89
C LEU A 57 3.40 -22.10 -1.46
N ILE A 58 4.22 -21.30 -2.14
CA ILE A 58 5.46 -21.77 -2.76
C ILE A 58 6.41 -22.31 -1.68
N ASP A 59 7.16 -23.36 -1.99
CA ASP A 59 8.16 -23.87 -1.06
C ASP A 59 9.19 -22.78 -0.72
N PRO A 60 9.35 -22.41 0.57
CA PRO A 60 10.26 -21.34 0.95
C PRO A 60 11.73 -21.65 0.58
N PHE A 61 12.11 -22.93 0.50
CA PHE A 61 13.47 -23.34 0.12
C PHE A 61 13.82 -23.11 -1.36
N LEU A 62 12.86 -22.66 -2.19
CA LEU A 62 13.16 -22.16 -3.53
C LEU A 62 13.76 -20.74 -3.54
N MET A 63 13.69 -20.03 -2.41
CA MET A 63 14.34 -18.73 -2.27
C MET A 63 15.83 -18.92 -1.98
N ASN A 64 16.68 -18.21 -2.72
CA ASN A 64 18.12 -18.28 -2.55
C ASN A 64 18.52 -18.05 -1.08
N ASP A 65 19.53 -18.74 -0.61
CA ASP A 65 20.11 -18.67 0.74
C ASP A 65 19.15 -19.08 1.88
N MET A 66 17.94 -19.60 1.59
CA MET A 66 16.96 -19.96 2.62
C MET A 66 17.46 -21.09 3.53
N ASP A 67 18.15 -22.07 2.98
CA ASP A 67 18.79 -23.16 3.73
C ASP A 67 19.88 -22.61 4.65
N VAL A 68 20.76 -21.75 4.13
CA VAL A 68 21.83 -21.08 4.90
C VAL A 68 21.24 -20.23 6.03
N ALA A 69 20.15 -19.48 5.75
CA ALA A 69 19.47 -18.68 6.76
C ALA A 69 18.91 -19.53 7.90
N VAL A 70 18.23 -20.64 7.56
CA VAL A 70 17.66 -21.56 8.55
C VAL A 70 18.76 -22.24 9.39
N ASP A 71 19.84 -22.68 8.75
CA ASP A 71 20.97 -23.31 9.44
C ASP A 71 21.65 -22.31 10.40
N ARG A 72 21.89 -21.06 9.95
CA ARG A 72 22.49 -20.03 10.81
C ARG A 72 21.59 -19.68 12.01
N LEU A 73 20.27 -19.64 11.80
CA LEU A 73 19.31 -19.40 12.88
C LEU A 73 19.30 -20.57 13.89
N ASN A 74 19.31 -21.81 13.42
CA ASN A 74 19.41 -22.99 14.27
C ASN A 74 20.73 -23.02 15.07
N ASP A 75 21.84 -22.66 14.43
CA ASP A 75 23.15 -22.55 15.07
C ASP A 75 23.16 -21.49 16.18
N ALA A 76 22.56 -20.31 15.91
CA ALA A 76 22.44 -19.25 16.92
C ALA A 76 21.67 -19.73 18.14
N MET A 77 20.53 -20.39 17.93
CA MET A 77 19.73 -20.95 19.02
C MET A 77 20.49 -22.06 19.78
N GLY A 78 21.15 -22.96 19.05
CA GLY A 78 21.95 -24.05 19.64
C GLY A 78 23.11 -23.55 20.49
N ARG A 79 23.76 -22.48 20.06
CA ARG A 79 24.86 -21.82 20.79
C ARG A 79 24.38 -20.82 21.84
N LYS A 80 23.06 -20.63 21.99
CA LYS A 80 22.44 -19.65 22.89
C LYS A 80 22.89 -18.20 22.60
N GLU A 81 23.16 -17.88 21.36
CA GLU A 81 23.55 -16.54 20.93
C GLU A 81 22.37 -15.56 21.09
N ARG A 82 22.67 -14.31 21.42
CA ARG A 82 21.64 -13.27 21.47
C ARG A 82 21.27 -12.83 20.06
N ILE A 83 19.99 -12.86 19.74
CA ILE A 83 19.43 -12.55 18.43
C ILE A 83 18.66 -11.22 18.50
N MET A 84 18.85 -10.37 17.48
CA MET A 84 18.05 -9.16 17.28
C MET A 84 17.20 -9.30 16.02
N VAL A 85 15.92 -8.97 16.12
CA VAL A 85 15.02 -8.79 14.98
C VAL A 85 14.93 -7.30 14.69
N TYR A 86 15.45 -6.88 13.54
CA TYR A 86 15.53 -5.49 13.13
C TYR A 86 14.57 -5.23 11.97
N GLY A 87 13.91 -4.10 11.90
CA GLY A 87 13.07 -3.75 10.76
C GLY A 87 12.92 -2.26 10.58
N ASP A 88 12.35 -1.85 9.43
CA ASP A 88 12.01 -0.45 9.20
C ASP A 88 10.85 0.01 10.09
N TYR A 89 10.68 1.33 10.20
CA TYR A 89 9.71 2.00 11.09
C TYR A 89 8.30 2.15 10.47
N ASP A 90 8.07 1.67 9.26
CA ASP A 90 6.75 1.72 8.64
C ASP A 90 5.90 0.47 8.96
N VAL A 91 4.72 0.36 8.34
CA VAL A 91 3.79 -0.76 8.63
C VAL A 91 4.39 -2.10 8.22
N ASP A 92 5.08 -2.18 7.06
CA ASP A 92 5.65 -3.43 6.59
C ASP A 92 6.79 -3.88 7.53
N GLY A 93 7.74 -3.00 7.82
CA GLY A 93 8.83 -3.29 8.76
C GLY A 93 8.33 -3.66 10.15
N CYS A 94 7.42 -2.86 10.73
CA CYS A 94 6.88 -3.12 12.08
C CYS A 94 6.10 -4.45 12.15
N THR A 95 5.29 -4.78 11.15
CA THR A 95 4.54 -6.05 11.12
C THR A 95 5.45 -7.25 10.86
N ALA A 96 6.49 -7.08 10.02
CA ALA A 96 7.50 -8.09 9.79
C ALA A 96 8.26 -8.44 11.08
N VAL A 97 8.71 -7.41 11.81
CA VAL A 97 9.36 -7.58 13.12
C VAL A 97 8.44 -8.27 14.11
N ALA A 98 7.18 -7.81 14.23
CA ALA A 98 6.21 -8.41 15.13
C ALA A 98 5.96 -9.88 14.79
N LEU A 99 5.83 -10.24 13.51
CA LEU A 99 5.63 -11.61 13.04
C LEU A 99 6.80 -12.50 13.44
N VAL A 100 8.03 -12.13 13.04
CA VAL A 100 9.23 -12.93 13.25
C VAL A 100 9.54 -13.05 14.75
N TYR A 101 9.48 -11.94 15.48
CA TYR A 101 9.72 -11.93 16.93
C TYR A 101 8.71 -12.81 17.69
N LYS A 102 7.38 -12.63 17.44
CA LYS A 102 6.33 -13.44 18.10
C LYS A 102 6.45 -14.93 17.78
N PHE A 103 6.87 -15.28 16.56
CA PHE A 103 7.06 -16.68 16.21
C PHE A 103 8.25 -17.28 16.93
N LEU A 104 9.42 -16.64 16.84
CA LEU A 104 10.66 -17.15 17.45
C LEU A 104 10.63 -17.13 18.97
N GLN A 105 9.99 -16.13 19.59
CA GLN A 105 9.86 -16.03 21.05
C GLN A 105 9.16 -17.26 21.68
N GLN A 106 8.36 -18.00 20.89
CA GLN A 106 7.74 -19.24 21.37
C GLN A 106 8.76 -20.34 21.68
N PHE A 107 9.92 -20.29 21.03
CA PHE A 107 10.94 -21.34 21.09
C PHE A 107 12.28 -20.85 21.64
N TYR A 108 12.50 -19.54 21.65
CA TYR A 108 13.77 -18.94 22.03
C TYR A 108 13.57 -17.62 22.79
N SER A 109 14.10 -17.54 24.00
CA SER A 109 13.90 -16.37 24.88
C SER A 109 15.02 -15.32 24.77
N ASN A 110 16.22 -15.69 24.22
CA ASN A 110 17.35 -14.77 24.11
C ASN A 110 17.27 -13.95 22.80
N ILE A 111 16.14 -13.29 22.60
CA ILE A 111 15.77 -12.54 21.41
C ILE A 111 15.16 -11.17 21.80
N GLU A 112 15.56 -10.14 21.07
CA GLU A 112 14.99 -8.79 21.20
C GLU A 112 14.71 -8.22 19.82
N TYR A 113 14.02 -7.06 19.74
CA TYR A 113 13.81 -6.35 18.49
C TYR A 113 14.31 -4.91 18.57
N TYR A 114 14.52 -4.31 17.40
CA TYR A 114 14.98 -2.93 17.25
C TYR A 114 14.33 -2.28 16.03
N ILE A 115 13.82 -1.07 16.21
CA ILE A 115 13.31 -0.21 15.14
C ILE A 115 14.12 1.10 15.17
N PRO A 116 14.74 1.51 14.06
CA PRO A 116 15.52 2.74 14.02
C PRO A 116 14.64 3.98 14.18
N ASP A 117 15.19 5.01 14.81
CA ASP A 117 14.51 6.31 14.87
C ASP A 117 14.61 7.03 13.52
N ARG A 118 13.46 7.36 12.95
CA ARG A 118 13.34 8.03 11.64
C ARG A 118 14.12 9.35 11.56
N TYR A 119 14.21 10.07 12.67
CA TYR A 119 14.81 11.41 12.71
C TYR A 119 16.30 11.37 13.02
N GLU A 120 16.69 10.51 13.96
CA GLU A 120 18.08 10.40 14.41
C GLU A 120 18.91 9.45 13.53
N GLU A 121 18.31 8.34 13.09
CA GLU A 121 19.01 7.25 12.42
C GLU A 121 18.70 7.19 10.91
N GLY A 122 17.50 7.61 10.51
CA GLY A 122 17.08 7.58 9.11
C GLY A 122 16.43 6.24 8.72
N TYR A 123 16.47 5.94 7.41
CA TYR A 123 15.94 4.70 6.83
C TYR A 123 17.05 3.63 6.75
N GLY A 124 16.69 2.39 7.02
CA GLY A 124 17.58 1.24 6.87
C GLY A 124 18.44 0.97 8.12
N ILE A 125 19.55 0.27 7.94
CA ILE A 125 20.44 -0.12 9.03
C ILE A 125 21.27 1.09 9.45
N SER A 126 21.31 1.40 10.76
CA SER A 126 22.09 2.51 11.30
C SER A 126 23.32 2.03 12.05
N LYS A 127 24.40 2.82 11.99
CA LYS A 127 25.59 2.57 12.80
C LYS A 127 25.30 2.58 14.31
N LYS A 128 24.40 3.47 14.76
CA LYS A 128 23.95 3.55 16.16
C LYS A 128 23.34 2.21 16.62
N ALA A 129 22.50 1.60 15.78
CA ALA A 129 21.92 0.29 16.07
C ALA A 129 22.96 -0.83 16.11
N LEU A 130 23.98 -0.77 15.25
CA LEU A 130 25.08 -1.75 15.26
C LEU A 130 25.95 -1.63 16.50
N ASP A 131 26.27 -0.40 16.92
CA ASP A 131 27.00 -0.15 18.17
C ASP A 131 26.18 -0.66 19.38
N TYR A 132 24.88 -0.39 19.43
CA TYR A 132 23.97 -0.93 20.44
C TYR A 132 23.98 -2.49 20.42
N ALA A 133 23.90 -3.10 19.25
CA ALA A 133 23.91 -4.55 19.10
C ALA A 133 25.23 -5.15 19.66
N ALA A 134 26.37 -4.52 19.37
CA ALA A 134 27.67 -4.94 19.87
C ALA A 134 27.75 -4.84 21.40
N GLU A 135 27.30 -3.72 21.98
CA GLU A 135 27.24 -3.51 23.44
C GLU A 135 26.36 -4.56 24.14
N LYS A 136 25.26 -4.94 23.52
CA LYS A 136 24.33 -5.97 24.04
C LYS A 136 24.82 -7.39 23.80
N GLY A 137 25.92 -7.59 23.07
CA GLY A 137 26.44 -8.92 22.75
C GLY A 137 25.60 -9.70 21.75
N ILE A 138 24.84 -9.00 20.90
CA ILE A 138 24.12 -9.61 19.77
C ILE A 138 25.11 -10.29 18.83
N LYS A 139 24.77 -11.48 18.35
CA LYS A 139 25.60 -12.26 17.42
C LYS A 139 24.93 -12.48 16.07
N LEU A 140 23.60 -12.39 16.02
CA LEU A 140 22.83 -12.52 14.81
C LEU A 140 21.75 -11.42 14.76
N ILE A 141 21.69 -10.71 13.64
CA ILE A 141 20.60 -9.78 13.32
C ILE A 141 19.80 -10.36 12.15
N ILE A 142 18.50 -10.52 12.35
CA ILE A 142 17.54 -10.79 11.27
C ILE A 142 16.93 -9.43 10.91
N VAL A 143 17.31 -8.92 9.74
CA VAL A 143 16.82 -7.63 9.27
C VAL A 143 15.66 -7.83 8.29
N LEU A 144 14.60 -7.05 8.44
CA LEU A 144 13.34 -7.19 7.75
C LEU A 144 12.97 -5.88 7.05
N ASP A 145 12.50 -5.97 5.81
CA ASP A 145 12.01 -4.85 5.01
C ASP A 145 13.05 -3.74 4.73
N CYS A 146 14.31 -4.05 4.89
CA CYS A 146 15.43 -3.18 4.54
C CYS A 146 16.73 -4.00 4.51
N GLY A 147 17.84 -3.33 4.17
CA GLY A 147 19.19 -3.92 4.29
C GLY A 147 19.80 -4.42 3.00
N ILE A 148 19.04 -4.60 1.90
CA ILE A 148 19.57 -5.12 0.64
C ILE A 148 20.67 -4.22 0.02
N LYS A 149 20.72 -2.95 0.40
CA LYS A 149 21.70 -1.94 -0.08
C LYS A 149 22.72 -1.53 0.99
N ALA A 150 22.68 -2.14 2.18
CA ALA A 150 23.48 -1.75 3.34
C ALA A 150 24.89 -2.38 3.32
N ILE A 151 25.68 -2.11 2.27
CA ILE A 151 27.00 -2.73 2.08
C ILE A 151 27.98 -2.31 3.19
N GLU A 152 28.08 -1.01 3.47
CA GLU A 152 29.02 -0.47 4.45
C GLU A 152 28.64 -0.87 5.88
N GLU A 153 27.34 -0.82 6.20
CA GLU A 153 26.79 -1.18 7.50
C GLU A 153 27.02 -2.66 7.81
N ILE A 154 26.79 -3.55 6.84
CA ILE A 154 27.02 -4.98 6.99
C ILE A 154 28.52 -5.29 7.15
N ALA A 155 29.39 -4.62 6.38
CA ALA A 155 30.84 -4.75 6.55
C ALA A 155 31.29 -4.28 7.94
N TYR A 156 30.72 -3.18 8.44
CA TYR A 156 30.99 -2.70 9.81
C TYR A 156 30.51 -3.71 10.86
N ALA A 157 29.29 -4.23 10.74
CA ALA A 157 28.76 -5.23 11.66
C ALA A 157 29.62 -6.51 11.70
N LYS A 158 30.11 -6.95 10.54
CA LYS A 158 31.03 -8.10 10.42
C LYS A 158 32.33 -7.86 11.20
N SER A 159 32.86 -6.62 11.19
CA SER A 159 34.03 -6.27 12.01
C SER A 159 33.77 -6.34 13.51
N LEU A 160 32.48 -6.20 13.93
CA LEU A 160 32.04 -6.36 15.32
C LEU A 160 31.68 -7.82 15.69
N GLY A 161 31.83 -8.76 14.74
CA GLY A 161 31.49 -10.18 14.93
C GLY A 161 29.98 -10.42 15.03
N ILE A 162 29.19 -9.68 14.26
CA ILE A 162 27.73 -9.78 14.16
C ILE A 162 27.38 -10.26 12.75
N ASP A 163 26.63 -11.35 12.66
CA ASP A 163 26.12 -11.92 11.43
C ASP A 163 24.74 -11.37 11.07
N PHE A 164 24.42 -11.36 9.75
CA PHE A 164 23.16 -10.88 9.23
C PHE A 164 22.42 -11.93 8.39
N ILE A 165 21.10 -12.02 8.61
CA ILE A 165 20.14 -12.61 7.67
C ILE A 165 19.26 -11.46 7.17
N ILE A 166 19.34 -11.16 5.88
CA ILE A 166 18.55 -10.08 5.25
C ILE A 166 17.27 -10.67 4.67
N CYS A 167 16.12 -10.16 5.08
CA CYS A 167 14.78 -10.48 4.55
C CYS A 167 14.21 -9.21 3.95
N ASP A 168 14.46 -8.95 2.69
CA ASP A 168 14.09 -7.71 2.02
C ASP A 168 13.38 -7.98 0.68
N HIS A 169 12.62 -7.04 0.20
CA HIS A 169 11.90 -7.12 -1.07
C HIS A 169 12.18 -5.94 -2.00
N HIS A 170 13.01 -5.00 -1.57
CA HIS A 170 13.44 -3.88 -2.40
C HIS A 170 14.34 -4.35 -3.54
N VAL A 171 14.37 -3.57 -4.63
CA VAL A 171 15.24 -3.88 -5.77
C VAL A 171 16.69 -3.70 -5.33
N PRO A 172 17.52 -4.75 -5.45
CA PRO A 172 18.95 -4.67 -5.11
C PRO A 172 19.68 -3.77 -6.11
N ASP A 173 20.83 -3.26 -5.67
CA ASP A 173 21.83 -2.65 -6.56
C ASP A 173 22.70 -3.76 -7.21
N ASP A 174 23.67 -3.37 -8.05
CA ASP A 174 24.54 -4.32 -8.76
C ASP A 174 25.39 -5.17 -7.80
N GLU A 175 25.73 -4.62 -6.63
CA GLU A 175 26.49 -5.28 -5.57
C GLU A 175 25.58 -5.60 -4.38
N LEU A 176 25.70 -6.81 -3.85
CA LEU A 176 24.98 -7.25 -2.66
C LEU A 176 25.86 -7.13 -1.41
N PRO A 177 25.28 -6.82 -0.23
CA PRO A 177 26.04 -6.83 1.02
C PRO A 177 26.56 -8.23 1.39
N ASP A 178 27.72 -8.29 2.05
CA ASP A 178 28.35 -9.54 2.49
C ASP A 178 27.69 -10.09 3.77
N ALA A 179 26.40 -10.41 3.68
CA ALA A 179 25.62 -11.04 4.73
C ALA A 179 25.71 -12.57 4.65
N VAL A 180 25.42 -13.26 5.77
CA VAL A 180 25.41 -14.74 5.80
C VAL A 180 24.34 -15.30 4.87
N ALA A 181 23.17 -14.66 4.81
CA ALA A 181 22.09 -15.04 3.91
C ALA A 181 21.30 -13.80 3.47
N ILE A 182 20.86 -13.79 2.21
CA ILE A 182 20.06 -12.71 1.63
C ILE A 182 18.81 -13.30 0.99
N LEU A 183 17.70 -13.20 1.71
CA LEU A 183 16.38 -13.61 1.25
C LEU A 183 15.69 -12.44 0.57
N ASN A 184 15.77 -12.41 -0.76
CA ASN A 184 15.11 -11.39 -1.56
C ASN A 184 14.67 -11.98 -2.91
N PRO A 185 13.35 -11.99 -3.20
CA PRO A 185 12.85 -12.58 -4.44
C PRO A 185 13.24 -11.78 -5.69
N LYS A 186 13.67 -10.53 -5.55
CA LYS A 186 14.05 -9.63 -6.67
C LYS A 186 15.55 -9.66 -7.00
N ARG A 187 16.36 -10.46 -6.32
CA ARG A 187 17.77 -10.66 -6.70
C ARG A 187 17.86 -11.13 -8.16
N VAL A 188 18.88 -10.68 -8.87
CA VAL A 188 19.11 -11.05 -10.29
C VAL A 188 19.27 -12.57 -10.46
N ASP A 189 19.90 -13.24 -9.50
CA ASP A 189 20.11 -14.69 -9.48
C ASP A 189 18.93 -15.46 -8.85
N SER A 190 17.86 -14.78 -8.42
CA SER A 190 16.74 -15.43 -7.75
C SER A 190 15.89 -16.24 -8.72
N THR A 191 15.69 -17.52 -8.37
CA THR A 191 14.78 -18.45 -9.06
C THR A 191 13.41 -18.54 -8.40
N TYR A 192 13.18 -17.78 -7.33
CA TYR A 192 11.90 -17.78 -6.63
C TYR A 192 10.77 -17.33 -7.57
N PRO A 193 9.69 -18.12 -7.73
CA PRO A 193 8.70 -17.89 -8.78
C PRO A 193 7.87 -16.62 -8.61
N PHE A 194 7.74 -16.09 -7.38
CA PHE A 194 6.94 -14.91 -7.08
C PHE A 194 7.80 -13.75 -6.56
N LYS A 195 7.88 -12.67 -7.35
CA LYS A 195 8.81 -11.54 -7.11
C LYS A 195 8.23 -10.41 -6.23
N HIS A 196 6.94 -10.48 -5.88
CA HIS A 196 6.20 -9.35 -5.32
C HIS A 196 5.80 -9.51 -3.85
N LEU A 197 6.51 -10.37 -3.08
CA LEU A 197 6.31 -10.41 -1.63
C LEU A 197 6.62 -9.03 -1.01
N CYS A 198 5.89 -8.64 0.03
CA CYS A 198 6.26 -7.54 0.93
C CYS A 198 7.34 -8.00 1.92
N GLY A 199 7.96 -7.08 2.66
CA GLY A 199 9.00 -7.41 3.64
C GLY A 199 8.51 -8.39 4.71
N CYS A 200 7.30 -8.18 5.25
CA CYS A 200 6.66 -9.15 6.16
C CYS A 200 6.42 -10.50 5.49
N GLY A 201 6.09 -10.54 4.20
CA GLY A 201 5.95 -11.76 3.42
C GLY A 201 7.27 -12.54 3.33
N VAL A 202 8.40 -11.86 3.11
CA VAL A 202 9.73 -12.51 3.11
C VAL A 202 10.07 -13.04 4.52
N GLY A 203 9.80 -12.26 5.58
CA GLY A 203 9.96 -12.72 6.96
C GLY A 203 9.09 -13.94 7.28
N PHE A 204 7.84 -13.96 6.78
CA PHE A 204 6.95 -15.12 6.88
C PHE A 204 7.56 -16.37 6.20
N LYS A 205 8.16 -16.21 5.01
CA LYS A 205 8.82 -17.32 4.30
C LYS A 205 10.00 -17.89 5.10
N LEU A 206 10.80 -17.05 5.75
CA LEU A 206 11.85 -17.51 6.66
C LEU A 206 11.25 -18.32 7.83
N MET A 207 10.19 -17.84 8.46
CA MET A 207 9.52 -18.58 9.55
C MET A 207 8.87 -19.88 9.05
N GLN A 208 8.34 -19.90 7.83
CA GLN A 208 7.81 -21.10 7.19
C GLN A 208 8.90 -22.15 6.95
N ALA A 209 10.07 -21.73 6.46
CA ALA A 209 11.22 -22.61 6.25
C ALA A 209 11.76 -23.14 7.58
N PHE A 210 11.93 -22.26 8.55
CA PHE A 210 12.37 -22.65 9.90
C PHE A 210 11.41 -23.65 10.54
N ALA A 211 10.11 -23.42 10.47
CA ALA A 211 9.11 -24.34 10.99
C ALA A 211 9.16 -25.70 10.29
N LYS A 212 9.25 -25.72 8.95
CA LYS A 212 9.35 -26.95 8.15
C LYS A 212 10.59 -27.74 8.52
N ASN A 213 11.76 -27.09 8.64
CA ASN A 213 13.03 -27.72 8.98
C ASN A 213 13.03 -28.32 10.39
N ASN A 214 12.39 -27.67 11.34
CA ASN A 214 12.36 -28.07 12.75
C ASN A 214 11.11 -28.90 13.14
N GLY A 215 10.33 -29.36 12.17
CA GLY A 215 9.14 -30.18 12.44
C GLY A 215 8.02 -29.44 13.21
N ILE A 216 8.02 -28.09 13.18
CA ILE A 216 7.00 -27.27 13.79
C ILE A 216 5.76 -27.25 12.86
N PRO A 217 4.56 -27.58 13.35
CA PRO A 217 3.39 -27.62 12.50
C PRO A 217 3.02 -26.24 11.97
N PHE A 218 2.61 -26.17 10.70
CA PHE A 218 2.22 -24.91 10.01
C PHE A 218 1.12 -24.14 10.75
N SER A 219 0.29 -24.83 11.53
CA SER A 219 -0.76 -24.21 12.37
C SER A 219 -0.23 -23.15 13.36
N ARG A 220 1.07 -23.19 13.69
CA ARG A 220 1.71 -22.16 14.52
C ARG A 220 1.93 -20.83 13.80
N LEU A 221 1.93 -20.85 12.46
CA LEU A 221 2.07 -19.65 11.63
C LEU A 221 0.72 -18.99 11.32
N ILE A 222 -0.38 -19.75 11.31
CA ILE A 222 -1.71 -19.25 10.94
C ILE A 222 -2.13 -18.02 11.75
N PRO A 223 -1.95 -17.97 13.09
CA PRO A 223 -2.33 -16.80 13.88
C PRO A 223 -1.58 -15.51 13.51
N LEU A 224 -0.44 -15.61 12.79
CA LEU A 224 0.41 -14.48 12.41
C LEU A 224 0.11 -13.97 10.99
N LEU A 225 -0.82 -14.59 10.28
CA LEU A 225 -1.20 -14.17 8.93
C LEU A 225 -1.91 -12.81 8.91
N ASP A 226 -2.49 -12.37 10.01
CA ASP A 226 -3.07 -11.05 10.15
C ASP A 226 -2.02 -9.94 9.94
N PHE A 227 -0.77 -10.13 10.41
CA PHE A 227 0.34 -9.23 10.12
C PHE A 227 0.66 -9.18 8.63
N CYS A 228 0.66 -10.34 7.95
CA CYS A 228 0.87 -10.39 6.50
C CYS A 228 -0.21 -9.61 5.74
N ALA A 229 -1.48 -9.72 6.12
CA ALA A 229 -2.56 -8.96 5.47
C ALA A 229 -2.41 -7.46 5.69
N VAL A 230 -2.02 -7.04 6.91
CA VAL A 230 -1.79 -5.62 7.22
C VAL A 230 -0.61 -5.06 6.43
N SER A 231 0.49 -5.79 6.36
CA SER A 231 1.66 -5.44 5.58
C SER A 231 1.34 -5.33 4.08
N ILE A 232 0.80 -6.38 3.48
CA ILE A 232 0.45 -6.43 2.04
C ILE A 232 -0.43 -5.25 1.64
N ALA A 233 -1.41 -4.88 2.48
CA ALA A 233 -2.27 -3.75 2.23
C ALA A 233 -1.54 -2.40 2.32
N ALA A 234 -0.69 -2.24 3.33
CA ALA A 234 -0.02 -0.97 3.61
C ALA A 234 1.15 -0.67 2.67
N ASP A 235 1.87 -1.71 2.24
CA ASP A 235 2.98 -1.61 1.29
C ASP A 235 2.51 -1.59 -0.18
N ILE A 236 1.20 -1.73 -0.41
CA ILE A 236 0.55 -1.58 -1.73
C ILE A 236 1.16 -2.56 -2.77
N VAL A 237 1.55 -3.75 -2.35
CA VAL A 237 2.05 -4.80 -3.25
C VAL A 237 0.92 -5.52 -4.00
N PRO A 238 1.19 -6.14 -5.17
CA PRO A 238 0.20 -6.86 -5.95
C PRO A 238 -0.59 -7.91 -5.17
N ILE A 239 -1.93 -7.88 -5.27
CA ILE A 239 -2.85 -8.85 -4.63
C ILE A 239 -3.08 -10.06 -5.53
N MET A 240 -2.00 -10.63 -6.01
CA MET A 240 -1.97 -11.83 -6.85
C MET A 240 -0.97 -12.85 -6.29
N GLY A 241 -0.96 -14.06 -6.84
CA GLY A 241 -0.02 -15.12 -6.43
C GLY A 241 -0.04 -15.39 -4.93
N GLU A 242 1.14 -15.46 -4.30
CA GLU A 242 1.26 -15.73 -2.86
C GLU A 242 0.68 -14.61 -1.99
N ASN A 243 0.82 -13.34 -2.40
CA ASN A 243 0.22 -12.23 -1.66
C ASN A 243 -1.29 -12.37 -1.56
N ARG A 244 -1.97 -12.90 -2.60
CA ARG A 244 -3.41 -13.17 -2.53
C ARG A 244 -3.73 -14.26 -1.51
N ILE A 245 -2.94 -15.33 -1.45
CA ILE A 245 -3.11 -16.42 -0.47
C ILE A 245 -2.94 -15.85 0.95
N LEU A 246 -1.84 -15.14 1.19
CA LEU A 246 -1.52 -14.55 2.49
C LEU A 246 -2.56 -13.51 2.90
N ALA A 247 -2.96 -12.60 2.00
CA ALA A 247 -3.96 -11.57 2.26
C ALA A 247 -5.35 -12.16 2.54
N TYR A 248 -5.78 -13.16 1.76
CA TYR A 248 -7.08 -13.83 1.95
C TYR A 248 -7.19 -14.49 3.32
N HIS A 249 -6.18 -15.29 3.70
CA HIS A 249 -6.17 -15.98 4.99
C HIS A 249 -5.85 -15.02 6.14
N GLY A 250 -5.01 -14.02 5.91
CA GLY A 250 -4.69 -12.98 6.90
C GLY A 250 -5.89 -12.08 7.20
N LEU A 251 -6.68 -11.68 6.20
CA LEU A 251 -7.95 -10.98 6.43
C LEU A 251 -8.95 -11.84 7.19
N LYS A 252 -9.02 -13.13 6.86
CA LYS A 252 -9.87 -14.06 7.62
C LYS A 252 -9.43 -14.14 9.08
N GLN A 253 -8.12 -14.24 9.34
CA GLN A 253 -7.55 -14.23 10.69
C GLN A 253 -7.86 -12.91 11.41
N LEU A 254 -7.65 -11.77 10.74
CA LEU A 254 -7.91 -10.42 11.26
C LEU A 254 -9.39 -10.23 11.65
N ASN A 255 -10.32 -10.81 10.88
CA ASN A 255 -11.76 -10.71 11.13
C ASN A 255 -12.27 -11.71 12.19
N GLN A 256 -11.63 -12.85 12.35
CA GLN A 256 -12.10 -13.91 13.26
C GLN A 256 -11.39 -13.92 14.61
N SER A 257 -10.08 -13.77 14.60
CA SER A 257 -9.25 -13.86 15.81
C SER A 257 -7.96 -13.07 15.63
N PRO A 258 -8.03 -11.73 15.54
CA PRO A 258 -6.85 -10.89 15.38
C PRO A 258 -5.90 -11.03 16.56
N SER A 259 -4.60 -10.80 16.33
CA SER A 259 -3.62 -10.65 17.39
C SER A 259 -4.02 -9.49 18.31
N VAL A 260 -3.62 -9.57 19.59
CA VAL A 260 -4.10 -8.65 20.66
C VAL A 260 -3.85 -7.19 20.30
N GLY A 261 -2.66 -6.83 19.79
CA GLY A 261 -2.36 -5.47 19.38
C GLY A 261 -3.21 -4.99 18.20
N LEU A 262 -3.39 -5.84 17.16
CA LEU A 262 -4.27 -5.49 16.03
C LEU A 262 -5.73 -5.39 16.46
N LYS A 263 -6.19 -6.23 17.40
CA LYS A 263 -7.53 -6.12 17.98
C LYS A 263 -7.73 -4.77 18.67
N ALA A 264 -6.77 -4.31 19.46
CA ALA A 264 -6.82 -3.00 20.09
C ALA A 264 -6.91 -1.87 19.05
N ILE A 265 -6.13 -1.93 17.97
CA ILE A 265 -6.21 -0.95 16.86
C ILE A 265 -7.58 -1.00 16.18
N ILE A 266 -8.13 -2.19 15.94
CA ILE A 266 -9.46 -2.39 15.35
C ILE A 266 -10.53 -1.72 16.21
N ASP A 267 -10.46 -1.90 17.53
CA ASP A 267 -11.42 -1.32 18.47
C ASP A 267 -11.39 0.22 18.44
N ILE A 268 -10.21 0.82 18.50
CA ILE A 268 -10.08 2.30 18.43
C ILE A 268 -10.41 2.88 17.06
N CYS A 269 -10.32 2.07 15.99
CA CYS A 269 -10.76 2.47 14.65
C CYS A 269 -12.29 2.45 14.49
N GLY A 270 -13.05 1.94 15.47
CA GLY A 270 -14.50 1.73 15.37
C GLY A 270 -14.86 0.66 14.32
N LEU A 271 -14.01 -0.35 14.16
CA LEU A 271 -14.19 -1.43 13.17
C LEU A 271 -14.79 -2.70 13.79
N THR A 272 -14.93 -2.76 15.12
CA THR A 272 -15.46 -3.91 15.86
C THR A 272 -16.88 -4.25 15.39
N GLY A 273 -17.13 -5.53 15.13
CA GLY A 273 -18.44 -6.05 14.73
C GLY A 273 -18.82 -5.84 13.27
N ARG A 274 -17.89 -5.38 12.43
CA ARG A 274 -18.06 -5.34 10.98
C ARG A 274 -16.91 -6.04 10.27
N GLU A 275 -17.12 -6.45 9.03
CA GLU A 275 -16.07 -7.04 8.20
C GLU A 275 -15.01 -6.00 7.85
N ILE A 276 -13.76 -6.32 8.14
CA ILE A 276 -12.58 -5.51 7.84
C ILE A 276 -12.10 -5.89 6.44
N THR A 277 -11.86 -4.87 5.62
CA THR A 277 -11.37 -4.99 4.25
C THR A 277 -9.94 -4.48 4.11
N MET A 278 -9.29 -4.74 2.96
CA MET A 278 -7.98 -4.14 2.63
C MET A 278 -8.03 -2.61 2.71
N SER A 279 -9.12 -1.99 2.25
CA SER A 279 -9.33 -0.54 2.34
C SER A 279 -9.34 -0.03 3.79
N ASP A 280 -9.96 -0.77 4.73
CA ASP A 280 -9.91 -0.39 6.15
C ASP A 280 -8.48 -0.47 6.71
N ILE A 281 -7.68 -1.44 6.25
CA ILE A 281 -6.27 -1.52 6.63
C ILE A 281 -5.51 -0.29 6.12
N VAL A 282 -5.60 0.00 4.82
CA VAL A 282 -4.88 1.13 4.18
C VAL A 282 -5.24 2.48 4.80
N PHE A 283 -6.54 2.72 5.05
CA PHE A 283 -7.01 4.06 5.44
C PHE A 283 -7.25 4.24 6.94
N LYS A 284 -7.28 3.16 7.74
CA LYS A 284 -7.58 3.25 9.18
C LYS A 284 -6.52 2.58 10.06
N ILE A 285 -6.16 1.33 9.79
CA ILE A 285 -5.21 0.58 10.63
C ILE A 285 -3.77 1.04 10.35
N GLY A 286 -3.33 0.97 9.10
CA GLY A 286 -1.97 1.33 8.69
C GLY A 286 -1.54 2.74 9.08
N PRO A 287 -2.38 3.79 8.88
CA PRO A 287 -2.03 5.15 9.28
C PRO A 287 -1.74 5.32 10.77
N ARG A 288 -2.36 4.51 11.65
CA ARG A 288 -2.08 4.54 13.09
C ARG A 288 -0.73 3.91 13.40
N ILE A 289 -0.44 2.74 12.85
CA ILE A 289 0.89 2.10 12.99
C ILE A 289 1.98 3.04 12.49
N ASN A 290 1.79 3.66 11.31
CA ASN A 290 2.75 4.62 10.75
C ASN A 290 2.88 5.91 11.58
N ALA A 291 1.88 6.28 12.38
CA ALA A 291 1.89 7.54 13.12
C ALA A 291 2.98 7.57 14.19
N SER A 292 3.27 6.45 14.86
CA SER A 292 4.35 6.36 15.86
C SER A 292 5.70 6.73 15.24
N GLY A 293 6.10 6.10 14.14
CA GLY A 293 7.36 6.40 13.44
C GLY A 293 7.41 7.77 12.74
N ARG A 294 6.26 8.46 12.57
CA ARG A 294 6.21 9.82 12.01
C ARG A 294 6.24 10.92 13.05
N MET A 295 5.73 10.68 14.24
CA MET A 295 5.55 11.68 15.29
C MET A 295 6.52 11.46 16.46
N GLN A 296 6.92 10.21 16.72
CA GLN A 296 7.77 9.79 17.82
C GLN A 296 8.70 8.63 17.38
N ASN A 297 8.64 7.51 18.08
CA ASN A 297 9.49 6.34 17.87
C ASN A 297 8.67 5.16 17.29
N GLY A 298 9.17 4.54 16.22
CA GLY A 298 8.55 3.36 15.59
C GLY A 298 8.50 2.12 16.48
N THR A 299 9.32 2.04 17.51
CA THR A 299 9.32 0.93 18.49
C THR A 299 7.97 0.76 19.17
N GLU A 300 7.27 1.85 19.51
CA GLU A 300 5.94 1.80 20.14
C GLU A 300 4.90 1.04 19.29
N ALA A 301 5.02 1.09 17.96
CA ALA A 301 4.15 0.31 17.11
C ALA A 301 4.41 -1.20 17.26
N VAL A 302 5.68 -1.61 17.35
CA VAL A 302 6.02 -3.03 17.55
C VAL A 302 5.64 -3.47 18.96
N ASP A 303 5.87 -2.63 20.00
CA ASP A 303 5.46 -2.91 21.37
C ASP A 303 3.97 -3.26 21.43
N LEU A 304 3.13 -2.43 20.81
CA LEU A 304 1.69 -2.71 20.69
C LEU A 304 1.41 -4.02 19.92
N LEU A 305 2.06 -4.24 18.78
CA LEU A 305 1.78 -5.42 17.94
C LEU A 305 2.18 -6.74 18.60
N VAL A 306 3.18 -6.72 19.49
CA VAL A 306 3.64 -7.93 20.20
C VAL A 306 2.98 -8.12 21.57
N GLU A 307 2.25 -7.11 22.10
CA GLU A 307 1.60 -7.17 23.41
C GLU A 307 0.60 -8.34 23.51
N LYS A 308 0.52 -8.95 24.67
CA LYS A 308 -0.32 -10.12 24.96
C LYS A 308 -1.51 -9.78 25.88
N ASP A 309 -1.41 -8.68 26.63
CA ASP A 309 -2.47 -8.19 27.51
C ASP A 309 -3.33 -7.16 26.77
N LEU A 310 -4.64 -7.44 26.66
CA LEU A 310 -5.55 -6.58 25.91
C LEU A 310 -5.72 -5.18 26.55
N GLN A 311 -5.65 -5.05 27.87
CA GLN A 311 -5.81 -3.76 28.54
C GLN A 311 -4.60 -2.86 28.27
N LYS A 312 -3.40 -3.44 28.32
CA LYS A 312 -2.18 -2.72 27.94
C LYS A 312 -2.20 -2.34 26.47
N ALA A 313 -2.54 -3.29 25.57
CA ALA A 313 -2.65 -3.03 24.15
C ALA A 313 -3.66 -1.90 23.82
N LEU A 314 -4.80 -1.83 24.54
CA LEU A 314 -5.77 -0.75 24.38
C LEU A 314 -5.20 0.61 24.83
N ALA A 315 -4.42 0.65 25.92
CA ALA A 315 -3.77 1.87 26.37
C ALA A 315 -2.73 2.37 25.35
N GLU A 316 -1.88 1.47 24.85
CA GLU A 316 -0.88 1.77 23.81
C GLU A 316 -1.55 2.19 22.48
N ALA A 317 -2.61 1.48 22.07
CA ALA A 317 -3.36 1.83 20.86
C ALA A 317 -4.00 3.22 20.94
N ASN A 318 -4.54 3.61 22.11
CA ASN A 318 -5.05 4.96 22.32
C ASN A 318 -3.95 6.01 22.19
N HIS A 319 -2.77 5.75 22.76
CA HIS A 319 -1.61 6.64 22.64
C HIS A 319 -1.17 6.83 21.18
N ILE A 320 -1.04 5.74 20.44
CA ILE A 320 -0.75 5.79 18.98
C ILE A 320 -1.86 6.51 18.21
N ASN A 321 -3.11 6.37 18.61
CA ASN A 321 -4.20 7.12 17.98
C ASN A 321 -4.10 8.63 18.21
N GLU A 322 -3.62 9.08 19.37
CA GLU A 322 -3.34 10.51 19.61
C GLU A 322 -2.29 11.04 18.63
N TYR A 323 -1.22 10.28 18.38
CA TYR A 323 -0.24 10.65 17.35
C TYR A 323 -0.85 10.73 15.96
N ASN A 324 -1.75 9.80 15.62
CA ASN A 324 -2.43 9.83 14.33
C ASN A 324 -3.36 11.04 14.18
N GLU A 325 -4.07 11.46 15.23
CA GLU A 325 -4.88 12.68 15.18
C GLU A 325 -3.99 13.93 15.06
N GLN A 326 -2.92 14.04 15.85
CA GLN A 326 -1.93 15.12 15.72
C GLN A 326 -1.34 15.18 14.30
N ARG A 327 -0.98 14.01 13.74
CA ARG A 327 -0.47 13.93 12.36
C ARG A 327 -1.51 14.45 11.35
N LYS A 328 -2.81 14.12 11.52
CA LYS A 328 -3.89 14.59 10.64
C LYS A 328 -4.06 16.11 10.71
N ASP A 329 -3.97 16.69 11.91
CA ASP A 329 -4.09 18.13 12.07
C ASP A 329 -2.93 18.86 11.39
N VAL A 330 -1.69 18.37 11.59
CA VAL A 330 -0.50 18.90 10.93
C VAL A 330 -0.58 18.74 9.41
N ASP A 331 -1.00 17.56 8.92
CA ASP A 331 -1.18 17.28 7.51
C ASP A 331 -2.23 18.21 6.86
N LYS A 332 -3.35 18.43 7.53
CA LYS A 332 -4.38 19.37 7.06
C LYS A 332 -3.85 20.79 6.96
N GLN A 333 -3.22 21.29 8.03
CA GLN A 333 -2.64 22.63 8.07
C GLN A 333 -1.59 22.81 6.95
N MET A 334 -0.62 21.90 6.87
CA MET A 334 0.45 21.97 5.85
C MET A 334 -0.12 21.88 4.42
N THR A 335 -1.16 21.06 4.20
CA THR A 335 -1.82 20.95 2.90
C THR A 335 -2.53 22.24 2.52
N GLU A 336 -3.22 22.91 3.47
CA GLU A 336 -3.89 24.19 3.25
C GLU A 336 -2.86 25.29 2.91
N GLU A 337 -1.75 25.38 3.66
CA GLU A 337 -0.65 26.31 3.39
C GLU A 337 -0.01 26.04 2.01
N ALA A 338 0.28 24.78 1.70
CA ALA A 338 0.84 24.38 0.41
C ALA A 338 -0.09 24.74 -0.77
N ASN A 339 -1.39 24.50 -0.65
CA ASN A 339 -2.38 24.88 -1.66
C ASN A 339 -2.39 26.40 -1.92
N GLN A 340 -2.34 27.22 -0.87
CA GLN A 340 -2.28 28.68 -1.03
C GLN A 340 -1.02 29.13 -1.79
N ILE A 341 0.11 28.45 -1.56
CA ILE A 341 1.35 28.74 -2.29
C ILE A 341 1.20 28.33 -3.76
N VAL A 342 0.65 27.15 -4.04
CA VAL A 342 0.44 26.67 -5.42
C VAL A 342 -0.52 27.58 -6.17
N GLU A 343 -1.66 27.97 -5.60
CA GLU A 343 -2.63 28.88 -6.23
C GLU A 343 -2.01 30.23 -6.59
N LYS A 344 -1.16 30.75 -5.71
CA LYS A 344 -0.43 32.00 -5.96
C LYS A 344 0.58 31.84 -7.11
N LEU A 345 1.29 30.72 -7.19
CA LEU A 345 2.24 30.43 -8.28
C LEU A 345 1.49 30.25 -9.61
N GLU A 346 0.39 29.51 -9.63
CA GLU A 346 -0.42 29.26 -10.84
C GLU A 346 -1.07 30.52 -11.40
N SER A 347 -1.41 31.50 -10.53
CA SER A 347 -1.92 32.79 -10.98
C SER A 347 -0.89 33.60 -11.81
N GLN A 348 0.39 33.28 -11.69
CA GLN A 348 1.48 33.92 -12.40
C GLN A 348 1.90 33.15 -13.66
N LYS A 349 1.97 31.83 -13.60
CA LYS A 349 2.38 30.98 -14.71
C LYS A 349 2.00 29.52 -14.42
N HIS A 350 1.54 28.82 -15.46
CA HIS A 350 1.31 27.38 -15.38
C HIS A 350 2.64 26.61 -15.32
N HIS A 351 2.73 25.65 -14.39
CA HIS A 351 3.92 24.84 -14.15
C HIS A 351 3.63 23.35 -14.41
N ALA A 352 4.56 22.63 -15.04
CA ALA A 352 4.43 21.18 -15.29
C ALA A 352 4.72 20.33 -14.05
N SER A 353 5.33 20.92 -13.01
CA SER A 353 5.63 20.29 -11.74
C SER A 353 5.45 21.26 -10.57
N ILE A 354 5.37 20.74 -9.35
CA ILE A 354 5.25 21.51 -8.12
C ILE A 354 6.50 21.27 -7.28
N VAL A 355 7.19 22.34 -6.86
CA VAL A 355 8.32 22.27 -5.92
C VAL A 355 8.11 23.33 -4.85
N LEU A 356 7.82 22.89 -3.62
CA LEU A 356 7.55 23.77 -2.47
C LEU A 356 8.59 23.60 -1.39
N TYR A 357 8.85 24.68 -0.66
CA TYR A 357 9.71 24.68 0.51
C TYR A 357 9.15 25.60 1.59
N ASP A 358 9.08 25.07 2.80
CA ASP A 358 8.88 25.87 4.02
C ASP A 358 9.70 25.27 5.18
N GLU A 359 10.44 26.09 5.89
CA GLU A 359 11.35 25.63 6.96
C GLU A 359 10.62 25.10 8.21
N ASN A 360 9.33 25.43 8.37
CA ASN A 360 8.51 25.06 9.54
C ASN A 360 7.72 23.78 9.33
N TRP A 361 7.68 23.23 8.12
CA TRP A 361 6.93 22.01 7.85
C TRP A 361 7.57 20.78 8.51
N LYS A 362 6.73 19.84 8.94
CA LYS A 362 7.18 18.63 9.62
C LYS A 362 7.71 17.58 8.64
N LYS A 363 8.99 17.17 8.79
CA LYS A 363 9.66 16.15 7.96
C LYS A 363 8.84 14.86 7.83
N GLY A 364 8.21 14.38 8.92
CA GLY A 364 7.41 13.15 8.92
C GLY A 364 6.11 13.24 8.10
N VAL A 365 5.66 14.45 7.69
CA VAL A 365 4.38 14.73 7.04
C VAL A 365 4.53 15.21 5.59
N ILE A 366 5.68 15.79 5.20
CA ILE A 366 5.90 16.34 3.84
C ILE A 366 5.57 15.35 2.72
N GLY A 367 5.84 14.05 2.90
CA GLY A 367 5.52 13.02 1.91
C GLY A 367 4.02 12.80 1.73
N ILE A 368 3.21 13.02 2.78
CA ILE A 368 1.74 12.95 2.70
C ILE A 368 1.23 14.17 1.94
N VAL A 369 1.74 15.36 2.28
CA VAL A 369 1.39 16.61 1.58
C VAL A 369 1.77 16.52 0.10
N ALA A 370 2.96 15.99 -0.23
CA ALA A 370 3.37 15.78 -1.63
C ALA A 370 2.38 14.86 -2.38
N SER A 371 1.94 13.75 -1.77
CA SER A 371 0.92 12.86 -2.37
C SER A 371 -0.39 13.59 -2.63
N ARG A 372 -0.91 14.34 -1.64
CA ARG A 372 -2.16 15.10 -1.77
C ARG A 372 -2.10 16.15 -2.88
N LEU A 373 -0.98 16.88 -2.98
CA LEU A 373 -0.79 17.87 -4.05
C LEU A 373 -0.70 17.18 -5.42
N THR A 374 0.00 16.04 -5.49
CA THR A 374 0.08 15.24 -6.72
C THR A 374 -1.32 14.77 -7.16
N GLU A 375 -2.14 14.28 -6.22
CA GLU A 375 -3.52 13.88 -6.51
C GLU A 375 -4.40 15.06 -6.92
N LEU A 376 -4.28 16.20 -6.24
CA LEU A 376 -5.13 17.37 -6.48
C LEU A 376 -4.83 18.07 -7.80
N TYR A 377 -3.54 18.26 -8.10
CA TYR A 377 -3.09 18.99 -9.29
C TYR A 377 -2.67 18.08 -10.46
N TYR A 378 -2.55 16.79 -10.20
CA TYR A 378 -2.07 15.75 -11.12
C TYR A 378 -0.75 16.11 -11.80
N ARG A 379 0.27 16.41 -10.98
CA ARG A 379 1.62 16.79 -11.41
C ARG A 379 2.69 16.19 -10.51
N PRO A 380 3.87 15.85 -11.06
CA PRO A 380 5.03 15.50 -10.23
C PRO A 380 5.31 16.60 -9.20
N THR A 381 5.34 16.24 -7.93
CA THR A 381 5.39 17.18 -6.81
C THR A 381 6.54 16.86 -5.87
N VAL A 382 7.31 17.89 -5.48
CA VAL A 382 8.36 17.84 -4.45
C VAL A 382 8.01 18.81 -3.33
N VAL A 383 7.96 18.30 -2.10
CA VAL A 383 7.75 19.11 -0.88
C VAL A 383 8.99 19.01 0.00
N LEU A 384 9.56 20.14 0.32
CA LEU A 384 10.82 20.30 1.05
C LEU A 384 10.59 21.01 2.39
N THR A 385 11.36 20.65 3.39
CA THR A 385 11.46 21.36 4.67
C THR A 385 12.91 21.42 5.16
N LYS A 386 13.18 22.25 6.15
CA LYS A 386 14.51 22.33 6.77
C LYS A 386 14.69 21.24 7.82
N PHE A 387 15.75 20.46 7.67
CA PHE A 387 16.14 19.45 8.65
C PHE A 387 17.67 19.31 8.68
N ASN A 388 18.27 19.38 9.88
CA ASN A 388 19.72 19.30 10.09
C ASN A 388 20.54 20.22 9.17
N GLY A 389 20.05 21.47 8.95
CA GLY A 389 20.71 22.45 8.12
C GLY A 389 20.53 22.29 6.60
N LEU A 390 19.88 21.24 6.14
CA LEU A 390 19.58 20.95 4.74
C LEU A 390 18.09 21.12 4.44
N ALA A 391 17.76 21.35 3.17
CA ALA A 391 16.41 21.14 2.66
C ALA A 391 16.21 19.64 2.42
N THR A 392 15.36 19.01 3.22
CA THR A 392 15.01 17.61 3.10
C THR A 392 13.60 17.48 2.53
N GLY A 393 13.40 16.60 1.57
CA GLY A 393 12.16 16.53 0.83
C GLY A 393 11.65 15.15 0.49
N SER A 394 10.42 15.14 0.02
CA SER A 394 9.78 13.97 -0.55
C SER A 394 9.13 14.34 -1.90
N ALA A 395 9.44 13.58 -2.92
CA ALA A 395 8.83 13.68 -4.23
C ALA A 395 7.76 12.61 -4.43
N ARG A 396 6.71 12.95 -5.18
CA ARG A 396 5.65 12.05 -5.62
C ARG A 396 5.37 12.26 -7.09
N SER A 397 4.95 11.19 -7.77
CA SER A 397 4.72 11.21 -9.21
C SER A 397 3.27 10.90 -9.59
N VAL A 398 2.91 11.27 -10.80
CA VAL A 398 1.68 10.85 -11.48
C VAL A 398 1.88 9.48 -12.15
N ALA A 399 0.78 8.83 -12.51
CA ALA A 399 0.84 7.51 -13.16
C ALA A 399 1.69 7.53 -14.44
N GLY A 400 2.58 6.55 -14.56
CA GLY A 400 3.43 6.34 -15.73
C GLY A 400 4.64 7.28 -15.86
N TYR A 401 4.81 8.29 -14.97
CA TYR A 401 5.96 9.18 -15.00
C TYR A 401 6.99 8.79 -13.94
N ASP A 402 8.27 8.68 -14.34
CA ASP A 402 9.37 8.36 -13.44
C ASP A 402 9.95 9.62 -12.79
N VAL A 403 9.58 9.88 -11.52
CA VAL A 403 10.12 11.02 -10.78
C VAL A 403 11.56 10.78 -10.29
N TYR A 404 12.00 9.52 -10.21
CA TYR A 404 13.37 9.20 -9.82
C TYR A 404 14.37 9.72 -10.86
N ASP A 405 14.11 9.51 -12.15
CA ASP A 405 14.96 10.03 -13.21
C ASP A 405 14.98 11.56 -13.24
N ALA A 406 13.85 12.21 -12.98
CA ALA A 406 13.79 13.67 -12.86
C ALA A 406 14.64 14.21 -11.71
N ILE A 407 14.61 13.56 -10.53
CA ILE A 407 15.46 13.91 -9.40
C ILE A 407 16.94 13.62 -9.72
N LYS A 408 17.24 12.47 -10.32
CA LYS A 408 18.59 12.06 -10.72
C LYS A 408 19.22 13.04 -11.70
N SER A 409 18.45 13.68 -12.58
CA SER A 409 18.94 14.71 -13.50
C SER A 409 19.53 15.96 -12.77
N CYS A 410 19.17 16.14 -11.49
CA CYS A 410 19.66 17.20 -10.63
C CYS A 410 20.74 16.72 -9.63
N ARG A 411 21.37 15.56 -9.86
CA ARG A 411 22.27 14.90 -8.92
C ARG A 411 23.35 15.80 -8.34
N ASP A 412 23.92 16.71 -9.14
CA ASP A 412 24.98 17.64 -8.76
C ASP A 412 24.54 18.71 -7.74
N LEU A 413 23.23 18.92 -7.56
CA LEU A 413 22.66 19.84 -6.58
C LEU A 413 22.26 19.15 -5.28
N LEU A 414 22.27 17.80 -5.25
CA LEU A 414 21.77 16.99 -4.15
C LEU A 414 22.91 16.50 -3.25
N GLU A 415 22.67 16.51 -1.95
CA GLU A 415 23.52 15.83 -0.97
C GLU A 415 23.22 14.33 -0.96
N ASN A 416 21.92 13.97 -0.96
CA ASN A 416 21.47 12.59 -0.98
C ASN A 416 20.10 12.47 -1.66
N PHE A 417 19.82 11.32 -2.31
CA PHE A 417 18.50 10.94 -2.78
C PHE A 417 18.38 9.42 -2.92
N GLY A 418 17.15 8.92 -2.77
CA GLY A 418 16.83 7.51 -2.94
C GLY A 418 15.33 7.29 -3.01
N GLY A 419 14.93 6.21 -3.65
CA GLY A 419 13.52 5.88 -3.85
C GLY A 419 13.28 5.08 -5.11
N HIS A 420 12.08 5.19 -5.64
CA HIS A 420 11.58 4.46 -6.80
C HIS A 420 10.80 5.39 -7.73
N THR A 421 10.33 4.87 -8.85
CA THR A 421 9.59 5.60 -9.91
C THR A 421 8.54 6.59 -9.40
N TYR A 422 7.79 6.26 -8.34
CA TYR A 422 6.67 7.09 -7.87
C TYR A 422 6.92 7.85 -6.57
N ALA A 423 8.00 7.56 -5.88
CA ALA A 423 8.32 8.21 -4.61
C ALA A 423 9.83 8.28 -4.37
N VAL A 424 10.35 9.48 -4.10
CA VAL A 424 11.77 9.71 -3.86
C VAL A 424 11.95 10.59 -2.62
N GLY A 425 12.85 10.17 -1.73
CA GLY A 425 13.39 11.03 -0.69
C GLY A 425 14.63 11.76 -1.19
N LEU A 426 14.85 13.02 -0.80
CA LEU A 426 16.02 13.78 -1.23
C LEU A 426 16.45 14.80 -0.18
N SER A 427 17.71 15.22 -0.26
CA SER A 427 18.22 16.34 0.51
C SER A 427 19.19 17.18 -0.34
N LEU A 428 19.17 18.49 -0.13
CA LEU A 428 20.02 19.45 -0.82
C LEU A 428 20.30 20.66 0.06
N LYS A 429 21.31 21.45 -0.29
CA LYS A 429 21.55 22.74 0.37
C LYS A 429 20.40 23.69 0.08
N ILE A 430 20.02 24.49 1.08
CA ILE A 430 18.89 25.43 0.98
C ILE A 430 19.11 26.44 -0.17
N GLU A 431 20.36 26.89 -0.35
CA GLU A 431 20.75 27.78 -1.45
C GLU A 431 20.54 27.20 -2.85
N ASN A 432 20.52 25.86 -2.99
CA ASN A 432 20.32 25.18 -4.26
C ASN A 432 18.83 25.03 -4.65
N ILE A 433 17.87 25.35 -3.77
CA ILE A 433 16.44 25.18 -4.04
C ILE A 433 15.97 25.91 -5.31
N PRO A 434 16.35 27.18 -5.58
CA PRO A 434 15.91 27.89 -6.79
C PRO A 434 16.38 27.19 -8.06
N GLU A 435 17.63 26.77 -8.11
CA GLU A 435 18.21 26.08 -9.27
C GLU A 435 17.61 24.69 -9.44
N PHE A 436 17.47 23.93 -8.35
CA PHE A 436 16.79 22.63 -8.36
C PHE A 436 15.36 22.74 -8.92
N ARG A 437 14.58 23.72 -8.44
CA ARG A 437 13.21 23.97 -8.93
C ARG A 437 13.20 24.24 -10.44
N SER A 438 14.12 25.07 -10.93
CA SER A 438 14.22 25.41 -12.36
C SER A 438 14.56 24.19 -13.22
N ARG A 439 15.57 23.40 -12.82
CA ARG A 439 16.00 22.22 -13.58
C ARG A 439 14.97 21.09 -13.52
N PHE A 440 14.40 20.83 -12.34
CA PHE A 440 13.36 19.83 -12.18
C PHE A 440 12.13 20.15 -13.05
N GLN A 441 11.66 21.41 -13.01
CA GLN A 441 10.58 21.89 -13.86
C GLN A 441 10.88 21.70 -15.35
N LYS A 442 12.08 22.06 -15.79
CA LYS A 442 12.52 21.93 -17.19
C LYS A 442 12.52 20.46 -17.60
N TYR A 443 13.13 19.59 -16.78
CA TYR A 443 13.19 18.16 -17.07
C TYR A 443 11.78 17.54 -17.17
N VAL A 444 10.88 17.86 -16.25
CA VAL A 444 9.49 17.39 -16.30
C VAL A 444 8.81 17.85 -17.59
N MET A 445 8.92 19.13 -17.95
CA MET A 445 8.34 19.66 -19.20
C MET A 445 8.83 18.94 -20.46
N GLU A 446 10.10 18.54 -20.49
CA GLU A 446 10.73 17.90 -21.66
C GLU A 446 10.40 16.41 -21.78
N HIS A 447 10.02 15.74 -20.66
CA HIS A 447 9.88 14.27 -20.62
C HIS A 447 8.48 13.77 -20.28
N ILE A 448 7.60 14.61 -19.71
CA ILE A 448 6.22 14.19 -19.41
C ILE A 448 5.43 14.04 -20.71
N GLN A 449 4.72 12.92 -20.83
CA GLN A 449 3.88 12.66 -21.99
C GLN A 449 2.47 13.24 -21.77
N PRO A 450 1.74 13.63 -22.84
CA PRO A 450 0.37 14.15 -22.72
C PRO A 450 -0.56 13.24 -21.91
N GLU A 451 -0.42 11.92 -22.07
CA GLU A 451 -1.22 10.91 -21.35
C GLU A 451 -0.96 10.89 -19.85
N GLN A 452 0.17 11.46 -19.41
CA GLN A 452 0.59 11.54 -18.00
C GLN A 452 0.17 12.86 -17.35
N THR A 453 -0.50 13.76 -18.07
CA THR A 453 -0.95 15.07 -17.58
C THR A 453 -2.40 15.08 -17.12
N GLU A 454 -3.15 14.03 -17.39
CA GLU A 454 -4.55 13.87 -17.02
C GLU A 454 -4.77 12.54 -16.29
N ALA A 455 -5.53 12.59 -15.19
CA ALA A 455 -5.91 11.37 -14.48
C ALA A 455 -6.84 10.52 -15.36
N THR A 456 -6.60 9.22 -15.42
CA THR A 456 -7.37 8.28 -16.22
C THR A 456 -8.17 7.34 -15.32
N LEU A 457 -9.40 6.99 -15.74
CA LEU A 457 -10.17 5.88 -15.19
C LEU A 457 -10.21 4.74 -16.22
N ASP A 458 -9.60 3.62 -15.89
CA ASP A 458 -9.64 2.41 -16.71
C ASP A 458 -10.92 1.64 -16.41
N ILE A 459 -11.84 1.64 -17.37
CA ILE A 459 -13.16 1.02 -17.25
C ILE A 459 -13.05 -0.46 -17.64
N ASP A 460 -13.40 -1.35 -16.72
CA ASP A 460 -13.35 -2.80 -16.94
C ASP A 460 -14.49 -3.30 -17.85
N ALA A 461 -15.69 -2.74 -17.72
CA ALA A 461 -16.83 -3.10 -18.57
C ALA A 461 -17.88 -1.99 -18.65
N VAL A 462 -18.54 -1.91 -19.82
CA VAL A 462 -19.76 -1.11 -20.01
C VAL A 462 -20.94 -2.05 -19.85
N ILE A 463 -21.86 -1.72 -18.91
CA ILE A 463 -23.03 -2.58 -18.56
C ILE A 463 -24.28 -1.74 -18.42
N ASP A 464 -25.45 -2.35 -18.58
CA ASP A 464 -26.74 -1.73 -18.33
C ASP A 464 -27.22 -2.03 -16.90
N PHE A 465 -28.12 -1.23 -16.33
CA PHE A 465 -28.63 -1.45 -14.96
C PHE A 465 -29.36 -2.79 -14.79
N LYS A 466 -29.94 -3.36 -15.86
CA LYS A 466 -30.54 -4.70 -15.85
C LYS A 466 -29.52 -5.81 -15.54
N ASP A 467 -28.24 -5.58 -15.85
CA ASP A 467 -27.16 -6.56 -15.62
C ASP A 467 -26.70 -6.56 -14.15
N ILE A 468 -27.01 -5.50 -13.39
CA ILE A 468 -26.67 -5.35 -11.96
C ILE A 468 -27.67 -6.15 -11.11
N THR A 469 -27.52 -7.44 -11.13
CA THR A 469 -28.36 -8.38 -10.37
C THR A 469 -27.75 -8.70 -9.00
N LYS A 470 -28.55 -9.23 -8.07
CA LYS A 470 -28.04 -9.76 -6.79
C LYS A 470 -26.98 -10.86 -7.00
N ARG A 471 -27.12 -11.65 -8.08
CA ARG A 471 -26.14 -12.69 -8.43
C ARG A 471 -24.82 -12.06 -8.84
N LEU A 472 -24.82 -11.08 -9.75
CA LEU A 472 -23.63 -10.36 -10.16
C LEU A 472 -22.91 -9.76 -8.94
N HIS A 473 -23.65 -9.08 -8.06
CA HIS A 473 -23.10 -8.47 -6.85
C HIS A 473 -22.48 -9.51 -5.90
N ASN A 474 -23.14 -10.64 -5.66
CA ASN A 474 -22.60 -11.69 -4.82
C ASN A 474 -21.34 -12.33 -5.43
N ASP A 475 -21.30 -12.46 -6.76
CA ASP A 475 -20.14 -13.00 -7.46
C ASP A 475 -18.97 -11.99 -7.46
N LEU A 476 -19.22 -10.68 -7.55
CA LEU A 476 -18.20 -9.64 -7.41
C LEU A 476 -17.50 -9.67 -6.06
N LYS A 477 -18.20 -9.96 -4.97
CA LYS A 477 -17.59 -10.11 -3.64
C LYS A 477 -16.52 -11.19 -3.57
N LYS A 478 -16.61 -12.21 -4.41
CA LYS A 478 -15.61 -13.29 -4.49
C LYS A 478 -14.26 -12.83 -5.05
N PHE A 479 -14.22 -11.67 -5.73
CA PHE A 479 -12.97 -11.09 -6.23
C PHE A 479 -12.09 -10.52 -5.12
N ALA A 480 -12.64 -10.23 -3.94
CA ALA A 480 -11.86 -9.80 -2.77
C ALA A 480 -10.81 -10.86 -2.37
N PRO A 481 -9.69 -10.43 -1.76
CA PRO A 481 -9.29 -9.07 -1.44
C PRO A 481 -8.86 -8.26 -2.67
N HIS A 482 -9.15 -6.95 -2.64
CA HIS A 482 -8.79 -6.00 -3.70
C HIS A 482 -7.53 -5.21 -3.34
N GLY A 483 -6.81 -4.77 -4.36
CA GLY A 483 -5.59 -3.97 -4.27
C GLY A 483 -4.87 -3.93 -5.63
N PRO A 484 -3.58 -3.58 -5.71
CA PRO A 484 -2.84 -3.60 -6.97
C PRO A 484 -2.95 -4.94 -7.70
N ASP A 485 -3.03 -4.90 -9.01
CA ASP A 485 -3.27 -6.01 -9.95
C ASP A 485 -4.63 -6.74 -9.79
N ASN A 486 -5.37 -6.44 -8.72
CA ASN A 486 -6.75 -6.86 -8.54
C ASN A 486 -7.60 -5.72 -7.99
N PRO A 487 -7.73 -4.59 -8.70
CA PRO A 487 -8.56 -3.47 -8.26
C PRO A 487 -10.03 -3.87 -8.18
N LYS A 488 -10.84 -3.07 -7.45
CA LYS A 488 -12.28 -3.19 -7.54
C LYS A 488 -12.71 -2.93 -8.98
N PRO A 489 -13.57 -3.79 -9.56
CA PRO A 489 -14.02 -3.60 -10.93
C PRO A 489 -14.75 -2.28 -11.11
N LEU A 490 -14.35 -1.53 -12.14
CA LEU A 490 -14.90 -0.24 -12.51
C LEU A 490 -15.84 -0.40 -13.71
N PHE A 491 -17.09 -0.08 -13.52
CA PHE A 491 -18.14 -0.20 -14.53
C PHE A 491 -18.54 1.17 -15.07
N CYS A 492 -19.00 1.18 -16.31
CA CYS A 492 -19.64 2.34 -16.92
C CYS A 492 -21.07 1.99 -17.34
N THR A 493 -22.01 2.90 -17.10
CA THR A 493 -23.35 2.87 -17.72
C THR A 493 -23.58 4.18 -18.44
N ARG A 494 -23.99 4.08 -19.70
CA ARG A 494 -24.26 5.22 -20.56
C ARG A 494 -25.73 5.60 -20.57
N ASN A 495 -26.01 6.87 -20.86
CA ASN A 495 -27.37 7.42 -21.01
C ASN A 495 -28.22 7.18 -19.75
N VAL A 496 -27.70 7.58 -18.60
CA VAL A 496 -28.38 7.52 -17.30
C VAL A 496 -29.11 8.85 -17.07
N TYR A 497 -30.20 8.79 -16.32
CA TYR A 497 -31.00 9.96 -15.94
C TYR A 497 -31.22 9.99 -14.42
N ASP A 498 -31.35 11.19 -13.87
CA ASP A 498 -31.83 11.35 -12.51
C ASP A 498 -33.31 10.96 -12.43
N TYR A 499 -33.67 10.10 -11.48
CA TYR A 499 -35.05 9.74 -11.19
C TYR A 499 -35.88 10.94 -10.68
N GLY A 500 -35.23 12.03 -10.29
CA GLY A 500 -35.83 13.26 -9.79
C GLY A 500 -35.72 13.44 -8.26
N THR A 501 -35.06 12.50 -7.57
CA THR A 501 -34.94 12.49 -6.12
C THR A 501 -33.50 12.66 -5.64
N SER A 502 -32.54 12.84 -6.54
CA SER A 502 -31.12 13.07 -6.22
C SER A 502 -30.94 14.37 -5.43
N LYS A 503 -30.05 14.31 -4.42
CA LYS A 503 -29.83 15.45 -3.51
C LYS A 503 -28.38 15.59 -3.09
N VAL A 504 -27.97 16.84 -2.89
CA VAL A 504 -26.68 17.17 -2.28
C VAL A 504 -26.73 16.82 -0.80
N VAL A 505 -25.68 16.20 -0.31
CA VAL A 505 -25.53 15.71 1.07
C VAL A 505 -24.10 15.98 1.58
N GLY A 506 -23.84 15.71 2.85
CA GLY A 506 -22.58 16.00 3.52
C GLY A 506 -22.68 17.24 4.42
N ARG A 507 -21.75 17.37 5.37
CA ARG A 507 -21.75 18.51 6.32
C ARG A 507 -21.49 19.84 5.63
N GLN A 508 -20.66 19.82 4.55
CA GLN A 508 -20.30 20.97 3.72
C GLN A 508 -21.04 20.95 2.37
N GLN A 509 -22.04 20.06 2.21
CA GLN A 509 -22.76 19.85 0.95
C GLN A 509 -21.85 19.49 -0.23
N GLU A 510 -20.84 18.68 0.03
CA GLU A 510 -19.79 18.29 -0.90
C GLU A 510 -20.09 17.03 -1.71
N HIS A 511 -21.11 16.23 -1.32
CA HIS A 511 -21.45 14.95 -1.96
C HIS A 511 -22.81 14.99 -2.63
N ILE A 512 -23.09 14.02 -3.52
CA ILE A 512 -24.42 13.84 -4.11
C ILE A 512 -24.91 12.42 -3.84
N LYS A 513 -26.08 12.29 -3.23
CA LYS A 513 -26.82 11.04 -3.21
C LYS A 513 -27.73 11.00 -4.43
N LEU A 514 -27.62 9.92 -5.21
CA LEU A 514 -28.25 9.75 -6.51
C LEU A 514 -29.30 8.63 -6.47
N GLU A 515 -30.39 8.83 -7.20
CA GLU A 515 -31.31 7.78 -7.60
C GLU A 515 -31.40 7.84 -9.13
N LEU A 516 -30.94 6.78 -9.79
CA LEU A 516 -30.63 6.77 -11.22
C LEU A 516 -31.45 5.73 -11.96
N VAL A 517 -31.83 6.05 -13.19
CA VAL A 517 -32.43 5.13 -14.16
C VAL A 517 -31.61 5.17 -15.45
N ASP A 518 -31.51 4.04 -16.13
CA ASP A 518 -30.96 4.00 -17.48
C ASP A 518 -32.08 4.03 -18.55
N SER A 519 -31.70 4.28 -19.79
CA SER A 519 -32.65 4.35 -20.91
C SER A 519 -33.21 2.98 -21.33
N LYS A 520 -32.67 1.88 -20.80
CA LYS A 520 -32.93 0.50 -21.26
C LYS A 520 -33.69 -0.35 -20.23
N SER A 521 -33.78 0.10 -19.00
CA SER A 521 -34.46 -0.63 -17.92
C SER A 521 -35.31 0.31 -17.06
N SER A 522 -36.26 -0.27 -16.32
CA SER A 522 -37.03 0.45 -15.31
C SER A 522 -36.39 0.36 -13.91
N ASN A 523 -35.19 -0.16 -13.81
CA ASN A 523 -34.52 -0.34 -12.54
C ASN A 523 -34.00 1.01 -12.02
N VAL A 524 -34.40 1.36 -10.79
CA VAL A 524 -33.85 2.51 -10.08
C VAL A 524 -32.73 2.03 -9.19
N LEU A 525 -31.53 2.58 -9.38
CA LEU A 525 -30.37 2.26 -8.57
C LEU A 525 -29.92 3.45 -7.73
N ASN A 526 -29.56 3.16 -6.48
CA ASN A 526 -29.01 4.15 -5.57
C ASN A 526 -27.51 4.33 -5.82
N GLY A 527 -27.06 5.59 -5.85
CA GLY A 527 -25.66 5.95 -5.98
C GLY A 527 -25.22 6.99 -4.96
N ILE A 528 -23.93 7.08 -4.72
CA ILE A 528 -23.27 8.14 -3.97
C ILE A 528 -22.05 8.62 -4.74
N ALA A 529 -21.93 9.92 -4.97
CA ALA A 529 -20.79 10.58 -5.59
C ALA A 529 -20.13 11.49 -4.56
N PHE A 530 -18.99 11.08 -4.05
CA PHE A 530 -18.24 11.82 -3.05
C PHE A 530 -17.47 12.98 -3.69
N GLY A 531 -17.55 14.18 -3.08
CA GLY A 531 -16.83 15.38 -3.53
C GLY A 531 -17.32 15.97 -4.87
N GLN A 532 -18.45 15.48 -5.43
CA GLN A 532 -18.90 15.85 -6.78
C GLN A 532 -20.16 16.74 -6.79
N SER A 533 -20.41 17.50 -5.73
CA SER A 533 -21.58 18.39 -5.64
C SER A 533 -21.66 19.41 -6.79
N GLY A 534 -20.55 19.76 -7.43
CA GLY A 534 -20.52 20.62 -8.62
C GLY A 534 -21.34 20.09 -9.80
N SER A 535 -21.48 18.76 -9.92
CA SER A 535 -22.28 18.12 -10.98
C SER A 535 -23.80 18.16 -10.73
N ALA A 536 -24.25 18.58 -9.54
CA ALA A 536 -25.67 18.53 -9.14
C ALA A 536 -26.59 19.30 -10.09
N ARG A 537 -26.13 20.47 -10.60
CA ARG A 537 -26.93 21.28 -11.53
C ARG A 537 -27.16 20.56 -12.86
N TYR A 538 -26.13 19.89 -13.37
CA TYR A 538 -26.24 19.13 -14.61
C TYR A 538 -27.13 17.90 -14.43
N ILE A 539 -26.91 17.10 -13.38
CA ILE A 539 -27.72 15.93 -13.06
C ILE A 539 -29.23 16.26 -13.03
N LYS A 540 -29.60 17.37 -12.37
CA LYS A 540 -30.98 17.80 -12.27
C LYS A 540 -31.57 18.45 -13.55
N SER A 541 -30.77 18.60 -14.60
CA SER A 541 -31.19 19.24 -15.86
C SER A 541 -32.07 18.35 -16.74
N LYS A 542 -32.35 17.11 -16.35
CA LYS A 542 -33.10 16.10 -17.11
C LYS A 542 -32.41 15.67 -18.42
N ARG A 543 -31.13 15.99 -18.59
CA ARG A 543 -30.29 15.50 -19.68
C ARG A 543 -29.67 14.17 -19.29
N SER A 544 -29.37 13.33 -20.29
CA SER A 544 -28.64 12.10 -20.06
C SER A 544 -27.19 12.37 -19.71
N PHE A 545 -26.62 11.51 -18.91
CA PHE A 545 -25.20 11.52 -18.57
C PHE A 545 -24.67 10.08 -18.43
N ASP A 546 -23.40 9.93 -18.56
CA ASP A 546 -22.70 8.67 -18.38
C ASP A 546 -22.06 8.66 -16.99
N ILE A 547 -21.99 7.49 -16.37
CA ILE A 547 -21.40 7.32 -15.05
C ILE A 547 -20.35 6.21 -15.05
N VAL A 548 -19.29 6.41 -14.28
CA VAL A 548 -18.29 5.39 -13.94
C VAL A 548 -18.39 5.11 -12.45
N TYR A 549 -18.46 3.84 -12.07
CA TYR A 549 -18.79 3.46 -10.69
C TYR A 549 -18.27 2.07 -10.32
N THR A 550 -18.12 1.83 -9.02
CA THR A 550 -18.02 0.49 -8.41
C THR A 550 -19.36 0.07 -7.82
N ILE A 551 -19.56 -1.25 -7.67
CA ILE A 551 -20.79 -1.83 -7.11
C ILE A 551 -20.49 -2.29 -5.69
N GLU A 552 -21.15 -1.65 -4.70
CA GLU A 552 -20.88 -1.85 -3.28
C GLU A 552 -22.14 -2.29 -2.51
N ASP A 553 -21.94 -2.74 -1.28
CA ASP A 553 -23.05 -2.90 -0.33
C ASP A 553 -23.50 -1.51 0.18
N ASN A 554 -24.80 -1.29 0.29
CA ASN A 554 -25.30 -0.13 0.98
C ASN A 554 -24.93 -0.21 2.47
N ILE A 555 -24.19 0.79 2.96
CA ILE A 555 -23.68 0.81 4.35
C ILE A 555 -24.81 0.74 5.38
N TYR A 556 -25.98 1.33 5.06
CA TYR A 556 -27.13 1.40 5.96
C TYR A 556 -28.13 0.25 5.77
N LYS A 557 -28.17 -0.31 4.55
CA LYS A 557 -29.05 -1.41 4.18
C LYS A 557 -28.24 -2.49 3.48
N ARG A 558 -27.52 -3.28 4.25
CA ARG A 558 -26.52 -4.27 3.80
C ARG A 558 -27.01 -5.30 2.75
N THR A 559 -28.30 -5.33 2.45
CA THR A 559 -28.89 -6.21 1.43
C THR A 559 -29.16 -5.53 0.10
N GLU A 560 -28.95 -4.22 0.03
CA GLU A 560 -29.17 -3.42 -1.18
C GLU A 560 -27.85 -3.06 -1.85
N VAL A 561 -27.85 -3.08 -3.17
CA VAL A 561 -26.73 -2.61 -3.99
C VAL A 561 -26.70 -1.09 -3.97
N GLN A 562 -25.50 -0.53 -3.85
CA GLN A 562 -25.25 0.92 -4.01
C GLN A 562 -24.11 1.11 -5.01
N LEU A 563 -24.27 2.07 -5.91
CA LEU A 563 -23.22 2.49 -6.82
C LEU A 563 -22.34 3.55 -6.12
N GLN A 564 -21.04 3.31 -6.00
CA GLN A 564 -20.10 4.36 -5.65
C GLN A 564 -19.62 4.99 -6.94
N ILE A 565 -20.06 6.21 -7.20
CA ILE A 565 -19.79 6.93 -8.45
C ILE A 565 -18.41 7.58 -8.34
N GLU A 566 -17.54 7.22 -9.27
CA GLU A 566 -16.17 7.76 -9.37
C GLU A 566 -16.13 9.01 -10.26
N ASP A 567 -16.91 9.02 -11.36
CA ASP A 567 -17.01 10.20 -12.23
C ASP A 567 -18.34 10.25 -12.99
N ILE A 568 -18.73 11.46 -13.41
CA ILE A 568 -19.98 11.76 -14.14
C ILE A 568 -19.65 12.67 -15.31
N GLN A 569 -20.01 12.27 -16.52
CA GLN A 569 -19.81 13.08 -17.73
C GLN A 569 -21.13 13.21 -18.54
N PRO A 570 -21.32 14.33 -19.26
CA PRO A 570 -22.42 14.42 -20.21
C PRO A 570 -22.38 13.27 -21.22
N SER A 571 -23.53 12.66 -21.54
CA SER A 571 -23.55 11.69 -22.64
C SER A 571 -23.22 12.39 -23.96
N GLU A 572 -22.40 11.77 -24.79
CA GLU A 572 -22.20 12.21 -26.17
C GLU A 572 -23.51 12.02 -26.94
N GLU A 573 -23.91 13.03 -27.72
CA GLU A 573 -25.15 13.01 -28.53
C GLU A 573 -25.08 12.00 -29.67
#